data_4ec2554cbcc56a8b18d3c6248c38f2e1
#
_entry.id   4ec2554cbcc56a8b18d3c6248c38f2e1
#
_cell.length_a   1.000
_cell.length_b   1.000
_cell.length_c   1.000
_cell.angle_alpha   90.00
_cell.angle_beta   90.00
_cell.angle_gamma   90.00
#
_symmetry.space_group_name_H-M   'P 1'
#
loop_
_entity.id
_entity.type
_entity.pdbx_description
1 polymer ?
#
loop_
_entity_poly.entity_id
_entity_poly.type
_entity_poly.pdbx_seq_one_letter_code
_entity_poly.pdbx_strand_id
1 'polypeptide(L)'
;LVTGPGAGLGVCNLKKIDNNVIPIPGEGGNAYFSPSNNEQIEILNHLLKYQKYVSVEDLVSGRGIENLFNFYQNKNKDKNSKIKASEIADLADKNDRNAISAINQMYKILVVSIINNIFLNGSLGGVIICGGISIKLQKFLNQDIFLNEFKKIDQYFDYLNDIPIYLCENESNGLIGAKECFHNSYFKKTYLIYNK
;
A
#
# COMPACT_ATOMS: atom_id res chain seq x y z
N LEU A 1 -10.56 -4.10 5.55
CA LEU A 1 -9.76 -3.27 4.65
C LEU A 1 -9.14 -4.14 3.56
N VAL A 2 -9.19 -3.69 2.31
CA VAL A 2 -8.41 -4.25 1.20
C VAL A 2 -7.52 -3.14 0.66
N THR A 3 -6.23 -3.42 0.53
CA THR A 3 -5.26 -2.47 -0.03
C THR A 3 -4.28 -3.20 -0.93
N GLY A 4 -3.79 -2.53 -1.98
CA GLY A 4 -2.93 -3.21 -2.93
C GLY A 4 -2.02 -2.28 -3.71
N PRO A 5 -0.70 -2.30 -3.43
CA PRO A 5 0.26 -1.63 -4.27
C PRO A 5 0.43 -2.34 -5.62
N GLY A 6 0.28 -1.56 -6.67
CA GLY A 6 0.43 -1.96 -8.07
C GLY A 6 1.01 -0.80 -8.89
N ALA A 7 0.42 -0.48 -10.05
CA ALA A 7 0.74 0.76 -10.77
C ALA A 7 0.47 2.00 -9.90
N GLY A 8 -0.59 1.94 -9.09
CA GLY A 8 -0.94 2.86 -8.02
C GLY A 8 -1.17 2.13 -6.71
N LEU A 9 -1.88 2.77 -5.76
CA LEU A 9 -2.27 2.19 -4.48
C LEU A 9 -3.80 2.16 -4.35
N GLY A 10 -4.40 0.97 -4.55
CA GLY A 10 -5.81 0.76 -4.28
C GLY A 10 -6.09 0.67 -2.79
N VAL A 11 -7.17 1.31 -2.34
CA VAL A 11 -7.68 1.23 -0.96
C VAL A 11 -9.19 1.12 -1.00
N CYS A 12 -9.74 0.06 -0.39
CA CYS A 12 -11.17 -0.15 -0.32
C CYS A 12 -11.55 -0.75 1.03
N ASN A 13 -12.57 -0.21 1.68
CA ASN A 13 -13.14 -0.83 2.86
C ASN A 13 -14.29 -1.76 2.46
N LEU A 14 -14.42 -2.87 3.19
CA LEU A 14 -15.52 -3.81 3.01
C LEU A 14 -16.40 -3.79 4.25
N LYS A 15 -17.69 -3.64 4.08
CA LYS A 15 -18.69 -3.75 5.15
C LYS A 15 -19.58 -4.95 4.90
N LYS A 16 -19.66 -5.85 5.88
CA LYS A 16 -20.64 -6.94 5.86
C LYS A 16 -21.97 -6.44 6.41
N ILE A 17 -23.02 -6.53 5.64
CA ILE A 17 -24.40 -6.23 6.04
C ILE A 17 -25.21 -7.47 5.69
N ASP A 18 -25.74 -8.15 6.71
CA ASP A 18 -26.38 -9.46 6.58
C ASP A 18 -25.45 -10.46 5.85
N ASN A 19 -25.91 -11.00 4.72
CA ASN A 19 -25.14 -11.93 3.89
C ASN A 19 -24.40 -11.25 2.71
N ASN A 20 -24.44 -9.92 2.63
CA ASN A 20 -23.78 -9.18 1.55
C ASN A 20 -22.50 -8.52 2.04
N VAL A 21 -21.47 -8.54 1.20
CA VAL A 21 -20.27 -7.74 1.38
C VAL A 21 -20.35 -6.53 0.46
N ILE A 22 -20.35 -5.36 1.06
CA ILE A 22 -20.48 -4.07 0.36
C ILE A 22 -19.13 -3.40 0.34
N PRO A 23 -18.51 -3.19 -0.83
CA PRO A 23 -17.32 -2.39 -0.95
C PRO A 23 -17.66 -0.91 -0.77
N ILE A 24 -16.83 -0.22 0.00
CA ILE A 24 -16.85 1.22 0.18
C ILE A 24 -15.60 1.74 -0.52
N PRO A 25 -15.71 2.14 -1.79
CA PRO A 25 -14.57 2.59 -2.57
C PRO A 25 -14.10 3.95 -2.09
N GLY A 26 -12.81 4.20 -2.30
CA GLY A 26 -12.20 5.50 -2.02
C GLY A 26 -10.84 5.60 -2.71
N GLU A 27 -10.32 6.81 -2.75
CA GLU A 27 -9.00 7.14 -3.30
C GLU A 27 -7.96 7.26 -2.17
N GLY A 28 -7.95 6.29 -1.26
CA GLY A 28 -7.08 6.32 -0.06
C GLY A 28 -5.59 6.33 -0.38
N GLY A 29 -5.18 5.81 -1.55
CA GLY A 29 -3.80 5.92 -2.02
C GLY A 29 -3.39 7.37 -2.31
N ASN A 30 -4.33 8.23 -2.66
CA ASN A 30 -4.10 9.65 -2.93
C ASN A 30 -4.21 10.54 -1.68
N ALA A 31 -4.43 9.96 -0.49
CA ALA A 31 -4.31 10.70 0.75
C ALA A 31 -2.88 11.27 0.92
N TYR A 32 -2.76 12.41 1.60
CA TYR A 32 -1.46 13.00 1.87
C TYR A 32 -0.57 12.02 2.63
N PHE A 33 0.68 11.92 2.20
CA PHE A 33 1.70 11.17 2.94
C PHE A 33 1.99 11.86 4.28
N SER A 34 1.84 11.12 5.37
CA SER A 34 2.13 11.56 6.74
C SER A 34 3.40 10.87 7.25
N PRO A 35 4.54 11.55 7.30
CA PRO A 35 5.79 10.97 7.80
C PRO A 35 5.69 10.58 9.27
N SER A 36 6.14 9.39 9.63
CA SER A 36 6.14 8.86 11.01
C SER A 36 7.51 8.92 11.70
N ASN A 37 8.54 9.38 11.00
CA ASN A 37 9.90 9.49 11.52
C ASN A 37 10.76 10.46 10.68
N ASN A 38 11.97 10.79 11.16
CA ASN A 38 12.85 11.75 10.50
C ASN A 38 13.26 11.35 9.09
N GLU A 39 13.49 10.06 8.83
CA GLU A 39 13.83 9.59 7.48
C GLU A 39 12.67 9.83 6.50
N GLN A 40 11.45 9.60 6.92
CA GLN A 40 10.26 9.88 6.11
C GLN A 40 10.04 11.39 5.90
N ILE A 41 10.46 12.24 6.84
CA ILE A 41 10.47 13.71 6.65
C ILE A 41 11.50 14.08 5.57
N GLU A 42 12.68 13.46 5.56
CA GLU A 42 13.68 13.67 4.51
C GLU A 42 13.16 13.25 3.13
N ILE A 43 12.47 12.11 3.06
CA ILE A 43 11.82 11.62 1.83
C ILE A 43 10.76 12.61 1.34
N LEU A 44 9.89 13.07 2.23
CA LEU A 44 8.87 14.08 1.90
C LEU A 44 9.52 15.34 1.33
N ASN A 45 10.53 15.87 2.02
CA ASN A 45 11.25 17.07 1.58
C ASN A 45 11.98 16.86 0.25
N HIS A 46 12.48 15.66 -0.01
CA HIS A 46 13.08 15.32 -1.30
C HIS A 46 12.05 15.38 -2.43
N LEU A 47 10.88 14.80 -2.25
CA LEU A 47 9.84 14.75 -3.28
C LEU A 47 9.18 16.11 -3.52
N LEU A 48 8.98 16.92 -2.48
CA LEU A 48 8.41 18.27 -2.60
C LEU A 48 9.27 19.24 -3.43
N LYS A 49 10.51 18.89 -3.77
CA LYS A 49 11.32 19.64 -4.74
C LYS A 49 10.80 19.53 -6.18
N TYR A 50 10.02 18.47 -6.46
CA TYR A 50 9.60 18.13 -7.82
C TYR A 50 8.08 18.11 -7.99
N GLN A 51 7.31 18.11 -6.90
CA GLN A 51 5.85 18.04 -6.93
C GLN A 51 5.22 18.88 -5.82
N LYS A 52 3.95 19.30 -6.01
CA LYS A 52 3.26 20.21 -5.09
C LYS A 52 2.76 19.54 -3.82
N TYR A 53 2.47 18.24 -3.87
CA TYR A 53 2.08 17.41 -2.73
C TYR A 53 2.60 16.00 -2.93
N VAL A 54 2.70 15.26 -1.84
CA VAL A 54 3.10 13.85 -1.85
C VAL A 54 1.97 13.02 -1.28
N SER A 55 1.47 12.10 -2.09
CA SER A 55 0.48 11.11 -1.68
C SER A 55 1.15 9.84 -1.13
N VAL A 56 0.37 9.00 -0.46
CA VAL A 56 0.83 7.66 -0.06
C VAL A 56 1.22 6.84 -1.29
N GLU A 57 0.44 6.94 -2.37
CA GLU A 57 0.70 6.25 -3.64
C GLU A 57 2.04 6.62 -4.27
N ASP A 58 2.50 7.88 -4.09
CA ASP A 58 3.81 8.31 -4.59
C ASP A 58 4.98 7.58 -3.94
N LEU A 59 4.73 6.81 -2.88
CA LEU A 59 5.71 6.02 -2.12
C LEU A 59 5.33 4.54 -2.05
N VAL A 60 4.06 4.19 -2.23
CA VAL A 60 3.53 2.82 -2.11
C VAL A 60 2.92 2.38 -3.44
N SER A 61 3.76 2.26 -4.44
CA SER A 61 3.41 1.80 -5.79
C SER A 61 4.69 1.46 -6.56
N GLY A 62 4.57 1.02 -7.82
CA GLY A 62 5.75 0.86 -8.69
C GLY A 62 6.54 2.15 -8.83
N ARG A 63 5.85 3.26 -9.13
CA ARG A 63 6.47 4.60 -9.13
C ARG A 63 7.03 4.98 -7.76
N GLY A 64 6.36 4.58 -6.70
CA GLY A 64 6.79 4.83 -5.33
C GLY A 64 8.13 4.18 -5.00
N ILE A 65 8.35 2.94 -5.45
CA ILE A 65 9.65 2.27 -5.29
C ILE A 65 10.74 3.01 -6.09
N GLU A 66 10.43 3.49 -7.31
CA GLU A 66 11.37 4.29 -8.12
C GLU A 66 11.73 5.60 -7.40
N ASN A 67 10.75 6.29 -6.80
CA ASN A 67 10.97 7.52 -6.03
C ASN A 67 11.84 7.27 -4.79
N LEU A 68 11.56 6.22 -4.05
CA LEU A 68 12.33 5.84 -2.85
C LEU A 68 13.76 5.42 -3.22
N PHE A 69 13.94 4.65 -4.28
CA PHE A 69 15.25 4.25 -4.75
C PHE A 69 16.10 5.47 -5.15
N ASN A 70 15.51 6.41 -5.90
CA ASN A 70 16.16 7.67 -6.26
C ASN A 70 16.56 8.49 -5.02
N PHE A 71 15.68 8.57 -4.01
CA PHE A 71 16.01 9.20 -2.74
C PHE A 71 17.24 8.57 -2.09
N TYR A 72 17.29 7.24 -1.99
CA TYR A 72 18.42 6.54 -1.35
C TYR A 72 19.72 6.67 -2.15
N GLN A 73 19.68 6.64 -3.49
CA GLN A 73 20.85 6.91 -4.32
C GLN A 73 21.41 8.32 -4.04
N ASN A 74 20.54 9.34 -4.00
CA ASN A 74 20.95 10.71 -3.71
C ASN A 74 21.53 10.84 -2.29
N LYS A 75 20.88 10.24 -1.28
CA LYS A 75 21.32 10.25 0.11
C LYS A 75 22.71 9.62 0.28
N ASN A 76 22.96 8.53 -0.45
CA ASN A 76 24.23 7.79 -0.38
C ASN A 76 25.29 8.30 -1.36
N LYS A 77 24.98 9.36 -2.14
CA LYS A 77 25.85 9.92 -3.18
C LYS A 77 26.28 8.91 -4.23
N ASP A 78 25.43 7.92 -4.48
CA ASP A 78 25.63 6.94 -5.53
C ASP A 78 25.25 7.55 -6.90
N LYS A 79 25.72 6.92 -7.98
CA LYS A 79 25.34 7.35 -9.34
C LYS A 79 23.83 7.30 -9.50
N ASN A 80 23.22 8.44 -9.79
CA ASN A 80 21.78 8.54 -9.97
C ASN A 80 21.39 7.90 -11.30
N SER A 81 20.62 6.82 -11.26
CA SER A 81 20.10 6.12 -12.41
C SER A 81 18.58 6.02 -12.31
N LYS A 82 17.90 6.40 -13.40
CA LYS A 82 16.45 6.18 -13.52
C LYS A 82 16.22 4.75 -13.98
N ILE A 83 15.82 3.88 -13.09
CA ILE A 83 15.50 2.48 -13.39
C ILE A 83 14.09 2.17 -12.94
N LYS A 84 13.51 1.12 -13.52
CA LYS A 84 12.13 0.72 -13.28
C LYS A 84 12.00 -0.12 -12.00
N ALA A 85 10.81 -0.13 -11.42
CA ALA A 85 10.52 -0.92 -10.23
C ALA A 85 10.89 -2.41 -10.37
N SER A 86 10.75 -2.99 -11.56
CA SER A 86 11.17 -4.37 -11.82
C SER A 86 12.68 -4.57 -11.69
N GLU A 87 13.47 -3.62 -12.21
CA GLU A 87 14.94 -3.67 -12.14
C GLU A 87 15.42 -3.41 -10.70
N ILE A 88 14.70 -2.56 -9.93
CA ILE A 88 14.98 -2.34 -8.50
C ILE A 88 14.73 -3.63 -7.71
N ALA A 89 13.67 -4.38 -8.03
CA ALA A 89 13.43 -5.69 -7.43
C ALA A 89 14.60 -6.66 -7.70
N ASP A 90 15.09 -6.71 -8.95
CA ASP A 90 16.22 -7.54 -9.35
C ASP A 90 17.54 -7.11 -8.65
N LEU A 91 17.73 -5.81 -8.41
CA LEU A 91 18.85 -5.29 -7.63
C LEU A 91 18.75 -5.68 -6.15
N ALA A 92 17.56 -5.64 -5.58
CA ALA A 92 17.34 -6.08 -4.20
C ALA A 92 17.64 -7.58 -4.03
N ASP A 93 17.33 -8.39 -5.05
CA ASP A 93 17.70 -9.81 -5.08
C ASP A 93 19.21 -10.05 -5.11
N LYS A 94 19.95 -9.08 -5.64
CA LYS A 94 21.43 -9.05 -5.66
C LYS A 94 22.03 -8.33 -4.44
N ASN A 95 21.21 -8.07 -3.40
CA ASN A 95 21.60 -7.39 -2.18
C ASN A 95 22.05 -5.93 -2.36
N ASP A 96 21.54 -5.21 -3.37
CA ASP A 96 21.77 -3.77 -3.48
C ASP A 96 21.11 -3.04 -2.30
N ARG A 97 21.92 -2.25 -1.58
CA ARG A 97 21.47 -1.57 -0.35
C ARG A 97 20.38 -0.54 -0.57
N ASN A 98 20.43 0.20 -1.69
CA ASN A 98 19.44 1.23 -1.98
C ASN A 98 18.10 0.61 -2.37
N ALA A 99 18.14 -0.48 -3.13
CA ALA A 99 16.95 -1.23 -3.52
C ALA A 99 16.26 -1.87 -2.31
N ILE A 100 17.02 -2.52 -1.43
CA ILE A 100 16.49 -3.09 -0.20
C ILE A 100 15.89 -2.01 0.71
N SER A 101 16.59 -0.86 0.87
CA SER A 101 16.09 0.25 1.66
C SER A 101 14.81 0.84 1.10
N ALA A 102 14.71 0.99 -0.24
CA ALA A 102 13.52 1.48 -0.91
C ALA A 102 12.31 0.57 -0.70
N ILE A 103 12.48 -0.75 -0.87
CA ILE A 103 11.40 -1.72 -0.68
C ILE A 103 10.96 -1.78 0.79
N ASN A 104 11.89 -1.83 1.72
CA ASN A 104 11.58 -1.84 3.15
C ASN A 104 10.84 -0.56 3.57
N GLN A 105 11.25 0.59 3.05
CA GLN A 105 10.59 1.85 3.36
C GLN A 105 9.18 1.93 2.75
N MET A 106 8.99 1.43 1.53
CA MET A 106 7.66 1.29 0.95
C MET A 106 6.74 0.48 1.86
N TYR A 107 7.19 -0.67 2.37
CA TYR A 107 6.36 -1.48 3.26
C TYR A 107 6.09 -0.81 4.61
N LYS A 108 7.04 -0.11 5.21
CA LYS A 108 6.79 0.68 6.43
C LYS A 108 5.69 1.72 6.20
N ILE A 109 5.74 2.43 5.07
CA ILE A 109 4.72 3.43 4.72
C ILE A 109 3.37 2.76 4.44
N LEU A 110 3.34 1.59 3.79
CA LEU A 110 2.12 0.80 3.60
C LEU A 110 1.50 0.44 4.95
N VAL A 111 2.29 -0.04 5.91
CA VAL A 111 1.78 -0.39 7.25
C VAL A 111 1.20 0.83 7.96
N VAL A 112 1.86 1.98 7.91
CA VAL A 112 1.32 3.24 8.48
C VAL A 112 0.00 3.62 7.79
N SER A 113 -0.10 3.47 6.47
CA SER A 113 -1.36 3.70 5.74
C SER A 113 -2.46 2.73 6.18
N ILE A 114 -2.12 1.46 6.40
CA ILE A 114 -3.05 0.45 6.92
C ILE A 114 -3.55 0.87 8.30
N ILE A 115 -2.66 1.25 9.22
CA ILE A 115 -3.02 1.73 10.57
C ILE A 115 -4.00 2.91 10.50
N ASN A 116 -3.69 3.91 9.68
CA ASN A 116 -4.55 5.07 9.50
C ASN A 116 -5.95 4.67 9.00
N ASN A 117 -6.02 3.75 8.02
CA ASN A 117 -7.30 3.24 7.52
C ASN A 117 -8.06 2.42 8.55
N ILE A 118 -7.37 1.64 9.39
CA ILE A 118 -8.00 0.91 10.51
C ILE A 118 -8.63 1.90 11.50
N PHE A 119 -7.90 2.93 11.91
CA PHE A 119 -8.41 3.92 12.85
C PHE A 119 -9.57 4.75 12.29
N LEU A 120 -9.51 5.12 11.01
CA LEU A 120 -10.55 5.93 10.37
C LEU A 120 -11.84 5.14 10.10
N ASN A 121 -11.73 3.85 9.79
CA ASN A 121 -12.83 3.05 9.28
C ASN A 121 -13.26 1.90 10.20
N GLY A 122 -12.54 1.65 11.30
CA GLY A 122 -12.82 0.56 12.21
C GLY A 122 -12.71 -0.82 11.55
N SER A 123 -11.68 -1.04 10.73
CA SER A 123 -11.51 -2.26 9.91
C SER A 123 -11.01 -3.45 10.74
N LEU A 124 -11.73 -3.80 11.83
CA LEU A 124 -11.36 -4.84 12.80
C LEU A 124 -11.47 -6.27 12.25
N GLY A 125 -12.27 -6.47 11.20
CA GLY A 125 -12.44 -7.80 10.59
C GLY A 125 -11.22 -8.29 9.81
N GLY A 126 -10.20 -7.47 9.64
CA GLY A 126 -8.95 -7.83 9.00
C GLY A 126 -8.52 -6.91 7.86
N VAL A 127 -7.30 -7.14 7.42
CA VAL A 127 -6.68 -6.45 6.27
C VAL A 127 -6.26 -7.48 5.24
N ILE A 128 -6.63 -7.24 3.99
CA ILE A 128 -6.17 -8.03 2.85
C ILE A 128 -5.23 -7.16 2.02
N ILE A 129 -3.98 -7.56 1.95
CA ILE A 129 -3.00 -6.94 1.06
C ILE A 129 -3.02 -7.72 -0.25
N CYS A 130 -3.24 -7.05 -1.36
CA CYS A 130 -3.25 -7.63 -2.71
C CYS A 130 -2.34 -6.82 -3.64
N GLY A 131 -2.38 -7.14 -4.95
CA GLY A 131 -1.60 -6.42 -5.96
C GLY A 131 -0.25 -7.06 -6.28
N GLY A 132 0.12 -6.95 -7.56
CA GLY A 132 1.28 -7.65 -8.11
C GLY A 132 2.62 -7.29 -7.46
N ILE A 133 2.75 -6.06 -6.95
CA ILE A 133 3.97 -5.65 -6.22
C ILE A 133 4.11 -6.41 -4.91
N SER A 134 3.03 -6.53 -4.13
CA SER A 134 3.06 -7.25 -2.86
C SER A 134 3.39 -8.73 -3.05
N ILE A 135 2.87 -9.36 -4.09
CA ILE A 135 3.19 -10.75 -4.44
C ILE A 135 4.67 -10.87 -4.85
N LYS A 136 5.12 -10.01 -5.76
CA LYS A 136 6.49 -10.06 -6.29
C LYS A 136 7.55 -9.79 -5.22
N LEU A 137 7.24 -8.94 -4.26
CA LEU A 137 8.16 -8.50 -3.20
C LEU A 137 7.82 -9.11 -1.83
N GLN A 138 7.01 -10.18 -1.78
CA GLN A 138 6.50 -10.77 -0.52
C GLN A 138 7.60 -11.17 0.47
N LYS A 139 8.79 -11.54 -0.01
CA LYS A 139 9.93 -11.89 0.84
C LYS A 139 10.43 -10.73 1.72
N PHE A 140 10.13 -9.48 1.35
CA PHE A 140 10.43 -8.29 2.14
C PHE A 140 9.26 -7.90 3.06
N LEU A 141 8.08 -8.48 2.87
CA LEU A 141 6.90 -8.25 3.69
C LEU A 141 6.86 -9.31 4.80
N ASN A 142 7.29 -8.96 5.99
CA ASN A 142 7.31 -9.86 7.12
C ASN A 142 6.56 -9.27 8.34
N GLN A 143 6.30 -10.13 9.33
CA GLN A 143 5.57 -9.75 10.52
C GLN A 143 6.26 -8.64 11.34
N ASP A 144 7.58 -8.60 11.35
CA ASP A 144 8.34 -7.62 12.13
C ASP A 144 8.07 -6.18 11.69
N ILE A 145 7.81 -5.96 10.40
CA ILE A 145 7.48 -4.62 9.89
C ILE A 145 6.17 -4.12 10.53
N PHE A 146 5.15 -4.98 10.63
CA PHE A 146 3.89 -4.64 11.29
C PHE A 146 4.07 -4.42 12.78
N LEU A 147 4.69 -5.37 13.46
CA LEU A 147 4.92 -5.28 14.91
C LEU A 147 5.72 -4.04 15.31
N ASN A 148 6.73 -3.69 14.52
CA ASN A 148 7.56 -2.51 14.79
C ASN A 148 6.77 -1.20 14.62
N GLU A 149 5.85 -1.11 13.64
CA GLU A 149 5.01 0.07 13.47
C GLU A 149 3.87 0.10 14.53
N PHE A 150 3.28 -1.04 14.89
CA PHE A 150 2.23 -1.14 15.92
C PHE A 150 2.76 -0.74 17.31
N LYS A 151 3.96 -1.17 17.68
CA LYS A 151 4.61 -0.82 18.95
C LYS A 151 4.85 0.67 19.13
N LYS A 152 4.93 1.45 18.04
CA LYS A 152 5.05 2.91 18.12
C LYS A 152 3.78 3.58 18.67
N ILE A 153 2.65 2.87 18.61
CA ILE A 153 1.34 3.34 19.07
C ILE A 153 0.93 2.53 20.30
N ASP A 154 1.75 2.65 21.34
CA ASP A 154 1.72 1.84 22.55
C ASP A 154 0.31 1.63 23.12
N GLN A 155 -0.47 2.70 23.30
CA GLN A 155 -1.84 2.66 23.83
C GLN A 155 -2.85 1.89 22.95
N TYR A 156 -2.54 1.62 21.69
CA TYR A 156 -3.39 0.88 20.74
C TYR A 156 -2.71 -0.39 20.22
N PHE A 157 -1.63 -0.83 20.86
CA PHE A 157 -0.88 -2.01 20.38
C PHE A 157 -1.76 -3.26 20.34
N ASP A 158 -2.44 -3.58 21.42
CA ASP A 158 -3.32 -4.76 21.50
C ASP A 158 -4.46 -4.67 20.48
N TYR A 159 -5.08 -3.48 20.35
CA TYR A 159 -6.12 -3.24 19.34
C TYR A 159 -5.65 -3.52 17.91
N LEU A 160 -4.42 -3.14 17.55
CA LEU A 160 -3.86 -3.36 16.22
C LEU A 160 -3.37 -4.79 16.05
N ASN A 161 -2.76 -5.37 17.08
CA ASN A 161 -2.15 -6.69 17.04
C ASN A 161 -3.17 -7.82 16.89
N ASP A 162 -4.40 -7.60 17.32
CA ASP A 162 -5.50 -8.57 17.19
C ASP A 162 -6.11 -8.60 15.78
N ILE A 163 -5.76 -7.65 14.90
CA ILE A 163 -6.32 -7.57 13.56
C ILE A 163 -5.56 -8.53 12.63
N PRO A 164 -6.24 -9.51 12.01
CA PRO A 164 -5.60 -10.43 11.09
C PRO A 164 -5.21 -9.72 9.79
N ILE A 165 -4.00 -9.97 9.31
CA ILE A 165 -3.47 -9.40 8.07
C ILE A 165 -3.11 -10.54 7.12
N TYR A 166 -3.67 -10.49 5.91
CA TYR A 166 -3.52 -11.50 4.88
C TYR A 166 -2.84 -10.93 3.65
N LEU A 167 -1.95 -11.68 3.06
CA LEU A 167 -1.46 -11.45 1.69
C LEU A 167 -2.27 -12.32 0.73
N CYS A 168 -2.89 -11.70 -0.25
CA CYS A 168 -3.60 -12.42 -1.30
C CYS A 168 -2.65 -12.70 -2.47
N GLU A 169 -2.32 -13.96 -2.69
CA GLU A 169 -1.38 -14.41 -3.73
C GLU A 169 -2.02 -14.60 -5.11
N ASN A 170 -3.33 -14.42 -5.24
CA ASN A 170 -4.02 -14.59 -6.52
C ASN A 170 -3.92 -13.34 -7.39
N GLU A 171 -3.19 -13.43 -8.49
CA GLU A 171 -3.02 -12.32 -9.45
C GLU A 171 -4.31 -11.95 -10.20
N SER A 172 -5.29 -12.85 -10.24
CA SER A 172 -6.57 -12.65 -10.93
C SER A 172 -7.66 -12.00 -10.07
N ASN A 173 -7.32 -11.46 -8.90
CA ASN A 173 -8.27 -10.85 -7.96
C ASN A 173 -9.20 -9.83 -8.60
N GLY A 174 -8.67 -8.96 -9.47
CA GLY A 174 -9.48 -7.96 -10.17
C GLY A 174 -10.55 -8.57 -11.07
N LEU A 175 -10.21 -9.63 -11.79
CA LEU A 175 -11.16 -10.35 -12.66
C LEU A 175 -12.22 -11.10 -11.85
N ILE A 176 -11.81 -11.74 -10.76
CA ILE A 176 -12.73 -12.44 -9.85
C ILE A 176 -13.70 -11.42 -9.23
N GLY A 177 -13.19 -10.29 -8.74
CA GLY A 177 -14.01 -9.22 -8.18
C GLY A 177 -14.98 -8.63 -9.21
N ALA A 178 -14.55 -8.40 -10.43
CA ALA A 178 -15.42 -7.94 -11.51
C ALA A 178 -16.53 -8.95 -11.81
N LYS A 179 -16.24 -10.25 -11.84
CA LYS A 179 -17.23 -11.33 -12.00
C LYS A 179 -18.26 -11.31 -10.86
N GLU A 180 -17.81 -11.19 -9.62
CA GLU A 180 -18.69 -11.16 -8.45
C GLU A 180 -19.63 -9.96 -8.44
N CYS A 181 -19.29 -8.85 -9.08
CA CYS A 181 -20.20 -7.72 -9.25
C CYS A 181 -21.52 -8.11 -9.96
N PHE A 182 -21.50 -9.08 -10.88
CA PHE A 182 -22.72 -9.56 -11.55
C PHE A 182 -23.63 -10.38 -10.64
N HIS A 183 -23.08 -10.99 -9.60
CA HIS A 183 -23.82 -11.83 -8.64
C HIS A 183 -24.27 -11.06 -7.40
N ASN A 184 -23.62 -9.95 -7.08
CA ASN A 184 -23.93 -9.16 -5.91
C ASN A 184 -25.15 -8.26 -6.17
N SER A 185 -26.23 -8.47 -5.39
CA SER A 185 -27.49 -7.74 -5.55
C SER A 185 -27.37 -6.22 -5.33
N TYR A 186 -26.37 -5.78 -4.58
CA TYR A 186 -26.05 -4.36 -4.40
C TYR A 186 -25.67 -3.69 -5.71
N PHE A 187 -24.89 -4.38 -6.56
CA PHE A 187 -24.49 -3.83 -7.86
C PHE A 187 -25.57 -3.96 -8.93
N LYS A 188 -26.49 -4.93 -8.84
CA LYS A 188 -27.55 -5.12 -9.83
C LYS A 188 -28.47 -3.92 -10.01
N LYS A 189 -28.57 -3.04 -9.01
CA LYS A 189 -29.37 -1.80 -9.05
C LYS A 189 -28.59 -0.58 -9.58
N THR A 190 -27.29 -0.69 -9.75
CA THR A 190 -26.41 0.45 -10.06
C THR A 190 -25.94 0.47 -11.52
N TYR A 191 -26.26 -0.57 -12.29
CA TYR A 191 -25.92 -0.62 -13.71
C TYR A 191 -26.91 0.12 -14.58
N LEU A 192 -26.91 1.42 -14.51
CA LEU A 192 -27.30 2.26 -15.62
C LEU A 192 -26.05 2.58 -16.42
N ILE A 193 -25.64 1.63 -17.22
CA ILE A 193 -24.71 1.92 -18.30
C ILE A 193 -25.52 2.64 -19.36
N TYR A 194 -25.41 3.98 -19.43
CA TYR A 194 -25.91 4.79 -20.51
C TYR A 194 -27.35 4.53 -20.96
N ASN A 195 -28.28 5.28 -20.43
CA ASN A 195 -29.44 5.71 -21.21
C ASN A 195 -29.07 7.03 -21.93
N LYS A 196 -28.92 6.95 -23.23
CA LYS A 196 -29.08 8.12 -24.08
C LYS A 196 -30.56 8.48 -24.14
#